data_4319d325e308a5f089006ae3d559120f
#
_entry.id   4319d325e308a5f089006ae3d559120f
#
_cell.length_a   1.000
_cell.length_b   1.000
_cell.length_c   1.000
_cell.angle_alpha   90.00
_cell.angle_beta   90.00
_cell.angle_gamma   90.00
#
_symmetry.space_group_name_H-M   'P 1'
#
loop_
_entity.id
_entity.type
_entity.pdbx_description
1 polymer ?
#
loop_
_entity_poly.entity_id
_entity_poly.type
_entity_poly.pdbx_seq_one_letter_code
_entity_poly.pdbx_strand_id
1 'polypeptide(L)'
;GLVGSEMCIRDRLYDNQYLEEHTMRQLYCGTCERFLADRYVNGICPKCDYDDARGDQCDKCGQLLDAIELKEPKCKLCKGTPQERESKHMFLRIDTLQPQTEAWVSEMSKKGHWSSNGTFITESWFKEGLRPFSLSRDLKWGVPVPLKGYEDKVLYVWFDAPIGYPSITANYTSDWEKWWKNPEQVRLFQFMGKDNVRFHTVIFPSCLIGTKDKWTLLHHINTAEYLQYEGGKFSKSRNIGVFGDRAKDIGVSPSVWRYYLLSTRPESSDSQFVWHDFVTRNNSELLKNLGNFV
;
A
#
# COMPACT_ATOMS: atom_id res chain seq x y z
N GLY A 1 8.77 6.01 19.68
CA GLY A 1 7.95 6.20 18.53
C GLY A 1 8.70 6.52 17.26
N LEU A 2 8.02 6.42 16.17
CA LEU A 2 8.45 6.65 14.77
C LEU A 2 8.84 8.11 14.45
N VAL A 3 9.03 8.95 15.46
CA VAL A 3 8.98 10.43 15.38
C VAL A 3 10.24 11.10 14.78
N GLY A 4 11.37 10.42 14.65
CA GLY A 4 12.63 11.10 14.28
C GLY A 4 12.86 11.22 12.78
N SER A 5 12.84 10.12 12.04
CA SER A 5 13.19 10.07 10.60
C SER A 5 12.06 10.57 9.69
N GLU A 6 10.82 10.36 10.07
CA GLU A 6 9.63 10.88 9.34
C GLU A 6 9.61 12.40 9.39
N MET A 7 9.90 12.99 10.55
CA MET A 7 9.99 14.43 10.71
C MET A 7 11.14 15.00 9.86
N CYS A 8 12.30 14.34 9.83
CA CYS A 8 13.42 14.79 9.00
C CYS A 8 13.09 14.77 7.50
N ILE A 9 12.47 13.70 6.99
CA ILE A 9 12.08 13.61 5.57
C ILE A 9 11.05 14.69 5.24
N ARG A 10 10.00 14.83 6.07
CA ARG A 10 8.98 15.85 5.89
C ARG A 10 9.58 17.27 5.94
N ASP A 11 10.42 17.57 6.93
CA ASP A 11 11.03 18.89 7.09
C ASP A 11 11.87 19.25 5.85
N ARG A 12 12.67 18.31 5.36
CA ARG A 12 13.41 18.48 4.10
C ARG A 12 12.51 18.73 2.90
N LEU A 13 11.38 18.00 2.80
CA LEU A 13 10.42 18.24 1.73
C LEU A 13 9.78 19.63 1.82
N TYR A 14 9.49 20.09 3.04
CA TYR A 14 8.98 21.43 3.29
C TYR A 14 10.02 22.51 2.93
N ASP A 15 11.23 22.40 3.44
CA ASP A 15 12.33 23.33 3.17
C ASP A 15 12.68 23.40 1.67
N ASN A 16 12.58 22.28 0.96
CA ASN A 16 12.80 22.19 -0.47
C ASN A 16 11.58 22.61 -1.32
N GLN A 17 10.51 23.12 -0.69
CA GLN A 17 9.28 23.62 -1.36
C GLN A 17 8.51 22.56 -2.16
N TYR A 18 8.56 21.30 -1.73
CA TYR A 18 7.76 20.22 -2.32
C TYR A 18 6.44 19.96 -1.58
N LEU A 19 6.13 20.76 -0.55
CA LEU A 19 4.84 20.71 0.13
C LEU A 19 4.03 21.97 -0.20
N GLU A 20 2.74 21.78 -0.48
CA GLU A 20 1.80 22.87 -0.76
C GLU A 20 0.46 22.64 -0.06
N GLU A 21 -0.28 23.72 0.20
CA GLU A 21 -1.61 23.66 0.81
C GLU A 21 -2.69 23.65 -0.29
N HIS A 22 -3.63 22.70 -0.20
CA HIS A 22 -4.83 22.68 -1.00
C HIS A 22 -6.07 22.42 -0.14
N THR A 23 -7.18 22.97 -0.55
CA THR A 23 -8.50 22.63 -0.02
C THR A 23 -9.05 21.41 -0.78
N MET A 24 -9.49 20.41 -0.05
CA MET A 24 -10.19 19.24 -0.60
C MET A 24 -11.55 19.05 0.08
N ARG A 25 -12.48 18.44 -0.65
CA ARG A 25 -13.78 18.03 -0.10
C ARG A 25 -13.65 16.63 0.50
N GLN A 26 -14.25 16.44 1.66
CA GLN A 26 -14.30 15.16 2.37
C GLN A 26 -15.68 14.96 2.98
N LEU A 27 -16.03 13.70 3.26
CA LEU A 27 -17.29 13.36 3.91
C LEU A 27 -17.18 13.57 5.42
N TYR A 28 -18.08 14.40 5.96
CA TYR A 28 -18.23 14.67 7.39
C TYR A 28 -19.54 14.10 7.90
N CYS A 29 -19.49 13.34 8.99
CA CYS A 29 -20.68 12.83 9.66
C CYS A 29 -21.09 13.78 10.78
N GLY A 30 -22.24 14.45 10.64
CA GLY A 30 -22.77 15.36 11.67
C GLY A 30 -23.15 14.67 12.97
N THR A 31 -23.65 13.43 12.90
CA THR A 31 -23.99 12.64 14.10
C THR A 31 -22.76 12.17 14.89
N CYS A 32 -21.66 11.81 14.19
CA CYS A 32 -20.41 11.39 14.81
C CYS A 32 -19.45 12.56 15.04
N GLU A 33 -19.80 13.75 14.61
CA GLU A 33 -19.02 14.99 14.71
C GLU A 33 -17.58 14.86 14.25
N ARG A 34 -17.38 14.20 13.07
CA ARG A 34 -16.05 14.01 12.51
C ARG A 34 -16.02 13.78 11.01
N PHE A 35 -14.90 14.08 10.40
CA PHE A 35 -14.58 13.59 9.06
C PHE A 35 -14.43 12.06 9.07
N LEU A 36 -14.86 11.43 7.99
CA LEU A 36 -14.85 9.99 7.85
C LEU A 36 -13.62 9.57 7.04
N ALA A 37 -12.82 8.67 7.60
CA ALA A 37 -11.84 7.94 6.80
C ALA A 37 -12.57 7.02 5.82
N ASP A 38 -11.99 6.80 4.64
CA ASP A 38 -12.61 6.08 3.53
C ASP A 38 -13.23 4.72 3.93
N ARG A 39 -12.54 3.98 4.80
CA ARG A 39 -13.03 2.69 5.35
C ARG A 39 -14.27 2.79 6.27
N TYR A 40 -14.63 4.00 6.68
CA TYR A 40 -15.82 4.26 7.50
C TYR A 40 -17.00 4.82 6.69
N VAL A 41 -16.88 4.78 5.37
CA VAL A 41 -17.95 5.12 4.44
C VAL A 41 -18.31 3.89 3.63
N ASN A 42 -19.58 3.57 3.56
CA ASN A 42 -20.14 2.57 2.65
C ASN A 42 -21.16 3.24 1.74
N GLY A 43 -21.34 2.72 0.55
CA GLY A 43 -22.33 3.23 -0.42
C GLY A 43 -22.36 2.38 -1.66
N ILE A 44 -23.08 2.87 -2.69
CA ILE A 44 -23.19 2.16 -3.98
C ILE A 44 -21.97 2.49 -4.84
N CYS A 45 -21.31 1.47 -5.37
CA CYS A 45 -20.16 1.63 -6.26
C CYS A 45 -20.59 2.34 -7.56
N PRO A 46 -19.95 3.44 -7.95
CA PRO A 46 -20.30 4.14 -9.19
C PRO A 46 -19.95 3.36 -10.46
N LYS A 47 -19.11 2.32 -10.37
CA LYS A 47 -18.61 1.52 -11.50
C LYS A 47 -19.39 0.23 -11.75
N CYS A 48 -19.89 -0.43 -10.71
CA CYS A 48 -20.54 -1.75 -10.86
C CYS A 48 -21.87 -1.87 -10.09
N ASP A 49 -22.37 -0.76 -9.51
CA ASP A 49 -23.63 -0.66 -8.76
C ASP A 49 -23.74 -1.65 -7.58
N TYR A 50 -22.60 -2.11 -7.05
CA TYR A 50 -22.58 -2.90 -5.82
C TYR A 50 -22.97 -2.02 -4.64
N ASP A 51 -23.97 -2.44 -3.86
CA ASP A 51 -24.68 -1.67 -2.85
C ASP A 51 -23.96 -1.52 -1.49
N ASP A 52 -22.88 -2.26 -1.28
CA ASP A 52 -22.07 -2.23 -0.05
C ASP A 52 -20.57 -1.99 -0.35
N ALA A 53 -20.27 -1.09 -1.29
CA ALA A 53 -18.91 -0.71 -1.61
C ALA A 53 -18.32 0.18 -0.51
N ARG A 54 -17.04 -0.06 -0.18
CA ARG A 54 -16.28 0.80 0.74
C ARG A 54 -15.71 2.02 0.00
N GLY A 55 -15.48 3.10 0.76
CA GLY A 55 -14.98 4.35 0.21
C GLY A 55 -13.58 4.30 -0.38
N ASP A 56 -12.77 3.32 -0.01
CA ASP A 56 -11.39 3.14 -0.50
C ASP A 56 -11.30 2.19 -1.71
N GLN A 57 -12.12 1.13 -1.71
CA GLN A 57 -12.11 0.13 -2.77
C GLN A 57 -13.42 -0.66 -2.77
N CYS A 58 -13.96 -0.92 -3.96
CA CYS A 58 -15.12 -1.78 -4.09
C CYS A 58 -14.76 -3.25 -3.89
N ASP A 59 -15.41 -3.90 -2.92
CA ASP A 59 -15.18 -5.33 -2.62
C ASP A 59 -15.60 -6.26 -3.76
N LYS A 60 -16.53 -5.83 -4.64
CA LYS A 60 -17.02 -6.65 -5.76
C LYS A 60 -16.15 -6.54 -7.00
N CYS A 61 -15.91 -5.34 -7.51
CA CYS A 61 -15.16 -5.14 -8.75
C CYS A 61 -13.67 -4.82 -8.53
N GLY A 62 -13.23 -4.57 -7.28
CA GLY A 62 -11.86 -4.25 -6.95
C GLY A 62 -11.38 -2.86 -7.36
N GLN A 63 -12.26 -2.03 -7.92
CA GLN A 63 -11.92 -0.67 -8.34
C GLN A 63 -11.59 0.19 -7.12
N LEU A 64 -10.49 0.93 -7.19
CA LEU A 64 -10.19 1.97 -6.22
C LEU A 64 -11.21 3.10 -6.37
N LEU A 65 -11.66 3.63 -5.26
CA LEU A 65 -12.69 4.66 -5.16
C LEU A 65 -12.21 5.81 -4.29
N ASP A 66 -12.77 6.98 -4.51
CA ASP A 66 -12.82 8.03 -3.51
C ASP A 66 -14.18 7.95 -2.80
N ALA A 67 -14.19 8.11 -1.47
CA ALA A 67 -15.43 8.01 -0.69
C ALA A 67 -16.51 9.00 -1.13
N ILE A 68 -16.13 10.16 -1.68
CA ILE A 68 -17.09 11.15 -2.22
C ILE A 68 -17.74 10.71 -3.54
N GLU A 69 -17.17 9.75 -4.27
CA GLU A 69 -17.73 9.24 -5.52
C GLU A 69 -18.82 8.19 -5.31
N LEU A 70 -18.93 7.66 -4.09
CA LEU A 70 -19.95 6.67 -3.77
C LEU A 70 -21.34 7.29 -3.94
N LYS A 71 -22.25 6.56 -4.58
CA LYS A 71 -23.65 6.91 -4.60
C LYS A 71 -24.27 6.55 -3.23
N GLU A 72 -25.12 7.43 -2.70
CA GLU A 72 -25.77 7.26 -1.40
C GLU A 72 -24.81 6.90 -0.25
N PRO A 73 -23.75 7.70 0.00
CA PRO A 73 -22.77 7.38 1.02
C PRO A 73 -23.42 7.34 2.42
N LYS A 74 -23.02 6.38 3.22
CA LYS A 74 -23.47 6.20 4.62
C LYS A 74 -22.27 6.06 5.56
N CYS A 75 -22.38 6.71 6.70
CA CYS A 75 -21.44 6.51 7.79
C CYS A 75 -21.57 5.08 8.33
N LYS A 76 -20.47 4.32 8.30
CA LYS A 76 -20.47 2.91 8.77
C LYS A 76 -20.79 2.79 10.26
N LEU A 77 -20.51 3.84 11.06
CA LEU A 77 -20.68 3.84 12.51
C LEU A 77 -22.13 4.09 12.92
N CYS A 78 -22.75 5.18 12.44
CA CYS A 78 -24.10 5.59 12.84
C CYS A 78 -25.16 5.36 11.78
N LYS A 79 -24.77 4.91 10.55
CA LYS A 79 -25.62 4.73 9.38
C LYS A 79 -26.25 6.01 8.81
N GLY A 80 -25.93 7.18 9.41
CA GLY A 80 -26.40 8.47 8.92
C GLY A 80 -25.74 8.85 7.60
N THR A 81 -26.37 9.74 6.84
CA THR A 81 -25.84 10.30 5.60
C THR A 81 -24.81 11.37 5.91
N PRO A 82 -23.54 11.22 5.50
CA PRO A 82 -22.54 12.25 5.67
C PRO A 82 -22.74 13.40 4.71
N GLN A 83 -22.18 14.57 5.05
CA GLN A 83 -22.19 15.77 4.23
C GLN A 83 -20.78 16.03 3.71
N GLU A 84 -20.65 16.57 2.50
CA GLU A 84 -19.39 17.08 2.01
C GLU A 84 -19.03 18.37 2.74
N ARG A 85 -17.78 18.45 3.19
CA ARG A 85 -17.19 19.66 3.77
C ARG A 85 -15.79 19.87 3.21
N GLU A 86 -15.42 21.12 3.08
CA GLU A 86 -14.08 21.52 2.69
C GLU A 86 -13.15 21.47 3.90
N SER A 87 -11.94 21.00 3.67
CA SER A 87 -10.85 21.02 4.64
C SER A 87 -9.51 21.28 3.93
N LYS A 88 -8.65 22.05 4.58
CA LYS A 88 -7.30 22.35 4.08
C LYS A 88 -6.34 21.22 4.43
N HIS A 89 -5.58 20.80 3.46
CA HIS A 89 -4.62 19.71 3.62
C HIS A 89 -3.27 20.06 3.01
N MET A 90 -2.23 19.43 3.55
CA MET A 90 -0.88 19.49 3.00
C MET A 90 -0.74 18.42 1.92
N PHE A 91 -0.18 18.80 0.79
CA PHE A 91 0.06 17.94 -0.37
C PHE A 91 1.55 17.89 -0.71
N LEU A 92 2.02 16.71 -1.11
CA LEU A 92 3.35 16.52 -1.68
C LEU A 92 3.28 16.70 -3.21
N ARG A 93 4.13 17.56 -3.73
CA ARG A 93 4.28 17.87 -5.15
C ARG A 93 5.03 16.77 -5.90
N ILE A 94 4.46 15.54 -5.91
CA ILE A 94 5.05 14.43 -6.68
C ILE A 94 4.99 14.66 -8.19
N ASP A 95 4.10 15.50 -8.66
CA ASP A 95 4.05 16.00 -10.03
C ASP A 95 5.35 16.71 -10.43
N THR A 96 5.85 17.60 -9.57
CA THR A 96 7.12 18.32 -9.77
C THR A 96 8.32 17.36 -9.67
N LEU A 97 8.23 16.32 -8.86
CA LEU A 97 9.27 15.31 -8.67
C LEU A 97 9.25 14.20 -9.75
N GLN A 98 8.18 14.13 -10.56
CA GLN A 98 8.03 13.09 -11.57
C GLN A 98 9.24 12.94 -12.49
N PRO A 99 9.80 14.00 -13.12
CA PRO A 99 10.91 13.82 -14.04
C PRO A 99 12.13 13.13 -13.41
N GLN A 100 12.44 13.46 -12.15
CA GLN A 100 13.57 12.89 -11.43
C GLN A 100 13.30 11.44 -11.01
N THR A 101 12.09 11.17 -10.53
CA THR A 101 11.68 9.83 -10.10
C THR A 101 11.57 8.88 -11.31
N GLU A 102 11.02 9.35 -12.42
CA GLU A 102 10.89 8.57 -13.66
C GLU A 102 12.25 8.26 -14.28
N ALA A 103 13.18 9.20 -14.29
CA ALA A 103 14.55 8.97 -14.74
C ALA A 103 15.24 7.90 -13.89
N TRP A 104 15.13 7.98 -12.56
CA TRP A 104 15.66 6.97 -11.66
C TRP A 104 15.01 5.59 -11.88
N VAL A 105 13.68 5.52 -12.03
CA VAL A 105 12.95 4.26 -12.31
C VAL A 105 13.42 3.65 -13.63
N SER A 106 13.54 4.46 -14.69
CA SER A 106 13.98 4.00 -16.03
C SER A 106 15.35 3.34 -16.01
N GLU A 107 16.26 3.82 -15.17
CA GLU A 107 17.56 3.20 -14.96
C GLU A 107 17.46 1.96 -14.07
N MET A 108 16.85 2.13 -12.90
CA MET A 108 16.90 1.13 -11.82
C MET A 108 16.01 -0.10 -12.12
N SER A 109 14.89 0.06 -12.82
CA SER A 109 14.04 -1.09 -13.20
C SER A 109 14.80 -2.12 -14.04
N LYS A 110 15.70 -1.64 -14.92
CA LYS A 110 16.56 -2.50 -15.75
C LYS A 110 17.73 -3.07 -14.95
N LYS A 111 18.47 -2.20 -14.27
CA LYS A 111 19.65 -2.58 -13.47
C LYS A 111 19.32 -3.51 -12.31
N GLY A 112 18.18 -3.30 -11.68
CA GLY A 112 17.69 -4.08 -10.56
C GLY A 112 16.86 -5.30 -10.96
N HIS A 113 16.60 -5.51 -12.26
CA HIS A 113 15.77 -6.61 -12.76
C HIS A 113 14.38 -6.68 -12.07
N TRP A 114 13.65 -5.57 -12.10
CA TRP A 114 12.32 -5.52 -11.49
C TRP A 114 11.37 -6.52 -12.15
N SER A 115 10.42 -7.05 -11.40
CA SER A 115 9.37 -7.91 -11.95
C SER A 115 8.58 -7.16 -13.03
N SER A 116 8.16 -7.86 -14.08
CA SER A 116 7.47 -7.27 -15.25
C SER A 116 6.19 -6.54 -14.85
N ASN A 117 5.38 -7.13 -13.95
CA ASN A 117 4.17 -6.51 -13.42
C ASN A 117 4.49 -5.28 -12.56
N GLY A 118 5.54 -5.32 -11.74
CA GLY A 118 5.99 -4.14 -10.96
C GLY A 118 6.40 -2.99 -11.87
N THR A 119 7.16 -3.28 -12.95
CA THR A 119 7.55 -2.28 -13.96
C THR A 119 6.33 -1.71 -14.68
N PHE A 120 5.43 -2.58 -15.16
CA PHE A 120 4.22 -2.16 -15.87
C PHE A 120 3.32 -1.25 -15.04
N ILE A 121 3.08 -1.61 -13.77
CA ILE A 121 2.27 -0.79 -12.85
C ILE A 121 2.93 0.57 -12.65
N THR A 122 4.23 0.62 -12.45
CA THR A 122 4.98 1.86 -12.23
C THR A 122 4.91 2.79 -13.45
N GLU A 123 5.17 2.25 -14.64
CA GLU A 123 5.12 3.01 -15.91
C GLU A 123 3.71 3.54 -16.20
N SER A 124 2.67 2.77 -15.86
CA SER A 124 1.27 3.21 -16.01
C SER A 124 0.99 4.48 -15.20
N TRP A 125 1.52 4.58 -13.98
CA TRP A 125 1.38 5.76 -13.14
C TRP A 125 2.06 6.99 -13.75
N PHE A 126 3.26 6.86 -14.27
CA PHE A 126 3.95 7.98 -14.93
C PHE A 126 3.26 8.41 -16.21
N LYS A 127 2.73 7.46 -17.00
CA LYS A 127 2.00 7.74 -18.23
C LYS A 127 0.72 8.52 -17.99
N GLU A 128 0.02 8.28 -16.90
CA GLU A 128 -1.16 9.05 -16.49
C GLU A 128 -0.79 10.48 -16.01
N GLY A 129 0.46 10.69 -15.62
CA GLY A 129 0.95 11.91 -15.00
C GLY A 129 0.66 11.94 -13.50
N LEU A 130 1.69 12.17 -12.70
CA LEU A 130 1.56 12.25 -11.26
C LEU A 130 0.81 13.53 -10.86
N ARG A 131 0.01 13.44 -9.81
CA ARG A 131 -0.74 14.57 -9.23
C ARG A 131 -0.31 14.78 -7.80
N PRO A 132 -0.41 16.02 -7.25
CA PRO A 132 -0.13 16.27 -5.85
C PRO A 132 -0.82 15.26 -4.94
N PHE A 133 -0.07 14.73 -3.99
CA PHE A 133 -0.51 13.64 -3.10
C PHE A 133 -0.76 14.17 -1.70
N SER A 134 -1.98 13.99 -1.17
CA SER A 134 -2.35 14.50 0.14
C SER A 134 -1.63 13.78 1.27
N LEU A 135 -0.94 14.55 2.13
CA LEU A 135 -0.15 14.07 3.27
C LEU A 135 -0.87 14.15 4.61
N SER A 136 -1.99 14.83 4.71
CA SER A 136 -2.69 15.02 5.98
C SER A 136 -4.14 14.52 5.93
N ARG A 137 -4.71 14.26 7.10
CA ARG A 137 -6.10 13.83 7.29
C ARG A 137 -6.70 14.45 8.55
N ASP A 138 -8.00 14.72 8.49
CA ASP A 138 -8.80 15.16 9.63
C ASP A 138 -9.18 13.96 10.52
N LEU A 139 -8.22 13.42 11.22
CA LEU A 139 -8.40 12.28 12.14
C LEU A 139 -7.84 12.62 13.51
N LYS A 140 -8.47 12.06 14.55
CA LYS A 140 -8.04 12.26 15.95
C LYS A 140 -6.85 11.39 16.34
N TRP A 141 -6.58 10.32 15.63
CA TRP A 141 -5.50 9.37 15.91
C TRP A 141 -4.53 9.28 14.75
N GLY A 142 -3.27 9.42 15.04
CA GLY A 142 -2.17 9.38 14.08
C GLY A 142 -0.99 10.24 14.54
N VAL A 143 0.02 10.37 13.67
CA VAL A 143 1.14 11.28 13.90
C VAL A 143 0.68 12.72 13.61
N PRO A 144 0.73 13.64 14.60
CA PRO A 144 0.29 15.01 14.39
C PRO A 144 1.08 15.70 13.28
N VAL A 145 0.41 16.54 12.50
CA VAL A 145 1.09 17.42 11.52
C VAL A 145 1.72 18.58 12.29
N PRO A 146 3.04 18.70 12.39
CA PRO A 146 3.68 19.73 13.21
C PRO A 146 3.88 21.04 12.45
N LEU A 147 2.79 21.53 11.87
CA LEU A 147 2.74 22.83 11.19
C LEU A 147 1.65 23.69 11.82
N LYS A 148 1.94 24.98 11.98
CA LYS A 148 0.96 25.94 12.49
C LYS A 148 -0.29 25.98 11.60
N GLY A 149 -1.46 25.85 12.20
CA GLY A 149 -2.75 25.78 11.50
C GLY A 149 -3.18 24.37 11.08
N TYR A 150 -2.42 23.33 11.52
CA TYR A 150 -2.71 21.92 11.28
C TYR A 150 -2.75 21.10 12.57
N GLU A 151 -2.97 21.74 13.71
CA GLU A 151 -2.91 21.13 15.05
C GLU A 151 -3.98 20.04 15.27
N ASP A 152 -5.07 20.12 14.49
CA ASP A 152 -6.19 19.18 14.49
C ASP A 152 -6.06 18.05 13.46
N LYS A 153 -4.93 17.99 12.75
CA LYS A 153 -4.68 17.04 11.67
C LYS A 153 -3.54 16.09 11.98
N VAL A 154 -3.59 14.93 11.32
CA VAL A 154 -2.55 13.90 11.40
C VAL A 154 -1.97 13.62 10.03
N LEU A 155 -0.74 13.09 9.99
CA LEU A 155 -0.13 12.59 8.75
C LEU A 155 -0.94 11.39 8.23
N TYR A 156 -1.05 11.32 6.92
CA TYR A 156 -1.76 10.23 6.26
C TYR A 156 -0.89 8.98 6.22
N VAL A 157 -1.49 7.85 6.59
CA VAL A 157 -0.79 6.56 6.70
C VAL A 157 -0.05 6.15 5.40
N TRP A 158 -0.49 6.58 4.25
CA TRP A 158 0.16 6.27 2.98
C TRP A 158 1.45 7.05 2.73
N PHE A 159 1.63 8.17 3.41
CA PHE A 159 2.91 8.86 3.48
C PHE A 159 3.81 8.26 4.58
N ASP A 160 3.22 7.99 5.72
CA ASP A 160 3.85 7.53 6.94
C ASP A 160 4.41 6.10 6.79
N ALA A 161 3.63 5.19 6.19
CA ALA A 161 3.98 3.78 6.09
C ALA A 161 5.29 3.49 5.32
N PRO A 162 5.58 4.06 4.14
CA PRO A 162 6.86 3.85 3.46
C PRO A 162 8.05 4.43 4.22
N ILE A 163 7.87 5.59 4.84
CA ILE A 163 8.90 6.23 5.67
C ILE A 163 9.18 5.41 6.94
N GLY A 164 8.23 4.59 7.35
CA GLY A 164 8.38 3.65 8.44
C GLY A 164 9.58 2.71 8.30
N TYR A 165 10.03 2.37 7.08
CA TYR A 165 11.19 1.50 6.90
C TYR A 165 12.48 2.08 7.48
N PRO A 166 12.92 3.31 7.14
CA PRO A 166 14.04 3.94 7.83
C PRO A 166 13.82 4.10 9.33
N SER A 167 12.61 4.47 9.75
CA SER A 167 12.26 4.68 11.16
C SER A 167 12.35 3.40 11.98
N ILE A 168 11.88 2.26 11.45
CA ILE A 168 11.99 0.94 12.09
C ILE A 168 13.47 0.57 12.25
N THR A 169 14.28 0.80 11.22
CA THR A 169 15.72 0.54 11.30
C THR A 169 16.39 1.42 12.35
N ALA A 170 16.03 2.70 12.42
CA ALA A 170 16.56 3.64 13.41
C ALA A 170 16.14 3.29 14.85
N ASN A 171 14.97 2.70 15.03
CA ASN A 171 14.56 2.18 16.34
C ASN A 171 15.30 0.88 16.74
N TYR A 172 15.71 0.10 15.74
CA TYR A 172 16.44 -1.15 15.97
C TYR A 172 17.94 -0.91 16.24
N THR A 173 18.56 0.04 15.54
CA THR A 173 20.01 0.31 15.66
C THR A 173 20.35 1.79 15.43
N SER A 174 21.31 2.30 16.21
CA SER A 174 21.91 3.62 15.98
C SER A 174 22.67 3.73 14.64
N ASP A 175 23.04 2.59 14.06
CA ASP A 175 23.77 2.49 12.79
C ASP A 175 22.85 2.54 11.55
N TRP A 176 21.60 2.95 11.71
CA TRP A 176 20.58 2.96 10.64
C TRP A 176 21.02 3.70 9.37
N GLU A 177 21.84 4.74 9.49
CA GLU A 177 22.37 5.49 8.35
C GLU A 177 23.32 4.65 7.49
N LYS A 178 24.03 3.70 8.05
CA LYS A 178 24.88 2.76 7.29
C LYS A 178 24.07 1.93 6.30
N TRP A 179 22.78 1.78 6.53
CA TRP A 179 21.82 1.08 5.68
C TRP A 179 21.09 2.03 4.72
N TRP A 180 20.54 3.12 5.25
CA TRP A 180 19.65 3.99 4.51
C TRP A 180 20.31 5.18 3.83
N LYS A 181 21.52 5.55 4.24
CA LYS A 181 22.33 6.65 3.66
C LYS A 181 23.56 6.17 2.88
N ASN A 182 23.57 4.89 2.47
CA ASN A 182 24.74 4.24 1.86
C ASN A 182 24.41 3.50 0.55
N PRO A 183 23.96 4.19 -0.50
CA PRO A 183 23.54 3.56 -1.76
C PRO A 183 24.67 2.88 -2.54
N GLU A 184 25.93 3.19 -2.26
CA GLU A 184 27.07 2.54 -2.91
C GLU A 184 27.30 1.10 -2.42
N GLN A 185 27.04 0.83 -1.16
CA GLN A 185 27.33 -0.47 -0.53
C GLN A 185 26.07 -1.28 -0.21
N VAL A 186 24.91 -0.62 -0.14
CA VAL A 186 23.63 -1.24 0.24
C VAL A 186 22.68 -1.30 -0.94
N ARG A 187 22.07 -2.46 -1.15
CA ARG A 187 21.01 -2.69 -2.11
C ARG A 187 19.73 -3.07 -1.40
N LEU A 188 18.67 -2.34 -1.66
CA LEU A 188 17.34 -2.56 -1.08
C LEU A 188 16.53 -3.47 -1.99
N PHE A 189 16.12 -4.63 -1.48
CA PHE A 189 15.22 -5.58 -2.14
C PHE A 189 13.87 -5.56 -1.42
N GLN A 190 12.78 -5.39 -2.19
CA GLN A 190 11.44 -5.37 -1.63
C GLN A 190 10.53 -6.38 -2.33
N PHE A 191 9.66 -7.02 -1.54
CA PHE A 191 8.70 -8.04 -1.99
C PHE A 191 7.31 -7.62 -1.53
N MET A 192 6.35 -7.57 -2.46
CA MET A 192 5.02 -7.07 -2.13
C MET A 192 3.94 -7.54 -3.10
N GLY A 193 2.69 -7.35 -2.71
CA GLY A 193 1.56 -7.46 -3.61
C GLY A 193 1.42 -6.22 -4.49
N LYS A 194 0.76 -6.39 -5.63
CA LYS A 194 0.58 -5.35 -6.68
C LYS A 194 0.03 -4.02 -6.19
N ASP A 195 -0.81 -4.03 -5.16
CA ASP A 195 -1.41 -2.81 -4.58
C ASP A 195 -0.38 -1.84 -4.00
N ASN A 196 0.76 -2.36 -3.55
CA ASN A 196 1.78 -1.59 -2.87
C ASN A 196 2.90 -1.10 -3.81
N VAL A 197 2.91 -1.50 -5.07
CA VAL A 197 3.96 -1.13 -6.03
C VAL A 197 4.11 0.38 -6.10
N ARG A 198 3.04 1.13 -6.33
CA ARG A 198 3.07 2.60 -6.44
C ARG A 198 3.69 3.31 -5.24
N PHE A 199 3.49 2.77 -4.04
CA PHE A 199 4.07 3.36 -2.82
C PHE A 199 5.58 3.19 -2.77
N HIS A 200 6.10 2.11 -3.32
CA HIS A 200 7.52 1.73 -3.24
C HIS A 200 8.33 2.14 -4.47
N THR A 201 7.68 2.32 -5.62
CA THR A 201 8.35 2.70 -6.87
C THR A 201 8.11 4.16 -7.27
N VAL A 202 7.08 4.81 -6.72
CA VAL A 202 6.72 6.19 -7.05
C VAL A 202 6.76 7.08 -5.80
N ILE A 203 5.86 6.86 -4.82
CA ILE A 203 5.66 7.80 -3.70
C ILE A 203 6.88 7.85 -2.79
N PHE A 204 7.35 6.72 -2.28
CA PHE A 204 8.50 6.67 -1.37
C PHE A 204 9.80 7.17 -2.02
N PRO A 205 10.17 6.72 -3.24
CA PRO A 205 11.32 7.31 -3.92
C PRO A 205 11.20 8.81 -4.18
N SER A 206 10.02 9.30 -4.56
CA SER A 206 9.79 10.75 -4.71
C SER A 206 10.03 11.51 -3.41
N CYS A 207 9.56 10.96 -2.27
CA CYS A 207 9.83 11.55 -0.96
C CYS A 207 11.34 11.63 -0.70
N LEU A 208 12.07 10.54 -0.90
CA LEU A 208 13.50 10.47 -0.64
C LEU A 208 14.32 11.37 -1.60
N ILE A 209 14.00 11.37 -2.89
CA ILE A 209 14.62 12.24 -3.91
C ILE A 209 14.35 13.71 -3.58
N GLY A 210 13.11 14.04 -3.18
CA GLY A 210 12.70 15.38 -2.81
C GLY A 210 13.45 15.95 -1.58
N THR A 211 14.01 15.11 -0.71
CA THR A 211 14.87 15.57 0.38
C THR A 211 16.19 16.15 -0.11
N LYS A 212 16.63 15.80 -1.33
CA LYS A 212 17.96 16.10 -1.89
C LYS A 212 19.13 15.48 -1.09
N ASP A 213 18.82 14.63 -0.15
CA ASP A 213 19.81 13.86 0.61
C ASP A 213 20.17 12.56 -0.15
N LYS A 214 21.30 11.97 0.24
CA LYS A 214 21.73 10.69 -0.32
C LYS A 214 21.04 9.54 0.40
N TRP A 215 20.13 8.88 -0.29
CA TRP A 215 19.38 7.73 0.24
C TRP A 215 19.66 6.44 -0.51
N THR A 216 19.62 5.32 0.21
CA THR A 216 19.52 3.98 -0.40
C THR A 216 18.11 3.79 -0.94
N LEU A 217 17.96 3.94 -2.24
CA LEU A 217 16.68 3.72 -2.94
C LEU A 217 16.49 2.25 -3.30
N LEU A 218 15.27 1.90 -3.71
CA LEU A 218 14.91 0.57 -4.16
C LEU A 218 15.83 0.08 -5.29
N HIS A 219 16.49 -1.06 -5.09
CA HIS A 219 17.26 -1.72 -6.13
C HIS A 219 16.43 -2.74 -6.90
N HIS A 220 15.69 -3.59 -6.19
CA HIS A 220 14.88 -4.66 -6.79
C HIS A 220 13.51 -4.72 -6.16
N ILE A 221 12.47 -4.85 -6.98
CA ILE A 221 11.11 -5.15 -6.54
C ILE A 221 10.64 -6.46 -7.14
N ASN A 222 10.09 -7.31 -6.31
CA ASN A 222 9.40 -8.51 -6.71
C ASN A 222 7.92 -8.39 -6.33
N THR A 223 7.06 -8.38 -7.33
CA THR A 223 5.64 -8.13 -7.15
C THR A 223 4.84 -9.41 -7.37
N ALA A 224 3.92 -9.69 -6.46
CA ALA A 224 2.95 -10.77 -6.59
C ALA A 224 1.56 -10.21 -6.96
N GLU A 225 0.89 -10.93 -7.84
CA GLU A 225 -0.53 -10.75 -8.13
C GLU A 225 -1.38 -11.32 -6.97
N TYR A 226 -2.72 -11.34 -7.10
CA TYR A 226 -3.56 -11.86 -6.03
C TYR A 226 -3.66 -13.38 -6.04
N LEU A 227 -3.60 -13.96 -4.86
CA LEU A 227 -4.09 -15.31 -4.62
C LEU A 227 -5.58 -15.22 -4.29
N GLN A 228 -6.42 -15.90 -5.06
CA GLN A 228 -7.85 -16.01 -4.83
C GLN A 228 -8.18 -17.37 -4.17
N TYR A 229 -9.41 -17.57 -3.74
CA TYR A 229 -9.83 -18.77 -3.05
C TYR A 229 -11.11 -19.33 -3.69
N GLU A 230 -11.05 -20.56 -4.21
CA GLU A 230 -12.19 -21.29 -4.76
C GLU A 230 -13.05 -20.43 -5.71
N GLY A 231 -12.42 -19.71 -6.64
CA GLY A 231 -13.09 -18.85 -7.61
C GLY A 231 -13.50 -17.47 -7.10
N GLY A 232 -13.16 -17.11 -5.86
CA GLY A 232 -13.49 -15.83 -5.25
C GLY A 232 -12.33 -15.18 -4.51
N LYS A 233 -12.59 -14.07 -3.84
CA LYS A 233 -11.59 -13.38 -2.99
C LYS A 233 -11.57 -13.96 -1.58
N PHE A 234 -10.38 -14.04 -0.98
CA PHE A 234 -10.27 -14.24 0.47
C PHE A 234 -11.00 -13.13 1.22
N SER A 235 -11.79 -13.46 2.22
CA SER A 235 -12.48 -12.48 3.05
C SER A 235 -12.52 -12.92 4.51
N LYS A 236 -11.65 -12.33 5.33
CA LYS A 236 -11.60 -12.61 6.77
C LYS A 236 -12.90 -12.23 7.48
N SER A 237 -13.50 -11.10 7.11
CA SER A 237 -14.76 -10.63 7.70
C SER A 237 -15.96 -11.51 7.35
N ARG A 238 -15.90 -12.24 6.25
CA ARG A 238 -16.95 -13.19 5.79
C ARG A 238 -16.58 -14.63 6.06
N ASN A 239 -15.45 -14.89 6.70
CA ASN A 239 -14.91 -16.24 6.96
C ASN A 239 -14.74 -17.09 5.68
N ILE A 240 -14.37 -16.44 4.57
CA ILE A 240 -14.10 -17.12 3.29
C ILE A 240 -12.59 -17.25 3.12
N GLY A 241 -12.08 -18.49 3.17
CA GLY A 241 -10.66 -18.80 3.00
C GLY A 241 -10.06 -19.53 4.20
N VAL A 242 -8.80 -19.96 4.03
CA VAL A 242 -7.95 -20.49 5.09
C VAL A 242 -6.93 -19.42 5.46
N PHE A 243 -6.89 -19.06 6.72
CA PHE A 243 -5.98 -18.04 7.24
C PHE A 243 -4.90 -18.70 8.11
N GLY A 244 -3.74 -18.05 8.21
CA GLY A 244 -2.56 -18.62 8.85
C GLY A 244 -2.78 -19.06 10.31
N ASP A 245 -3.68 -18.40 11.02
CA ASP A 245 -4.06 -18.74 12.40
C ASP A 245 -4.84 -20.07 12.50
N ARG A 246 -5.55 -20.47 11.42
CA ARG A 246 -6.34 -21.72 11.34
C ARG A 246 -5.69 -22.82 10.50
N ALA A 247 -4.72 -22.48 9.67
CA ALA A 247 -4.06 -23.46 8.81
C ALA A 247 -3.43 -24.63 9.59
N LYS A 248 -2.96 -24.37 10.82
CA LYS A 248 -2.43 -25.39 11.74
C LYS A 248 -3.45 -26.44 12.15
N ASP A 249 -4.74 -26.06 12.23
CA ASP A 249 -5.81 -26.93 12.71
C ASP A 249 -6.20 -28.01 11.67
N ILE A 250 -5.73 -27.84 10.44
CA ILE A 250 -5.94 -28.79 9.34
C ILE A 250 -5.02 -30.01 9.44
N GLY A 251 -3.98 -29.96 10.30
CA GLY A 251 -3.07 -31.07 10.53
C GLY A 251 -2.04 -31.30 9.40
N VAL A 252 -1.93 -30.39 8.44
CA VAL A 252 -0.94 -30.46 7.34
C VAL A 252 0.30 -29.68 7.74
N SER A 253 1.48 -30.28 7.49
CA SER A 253 2.78 -29.65 7.78
C SER A 253 2.92 -28.25 7.12
N PRO A 254 3.46 -27.25 7.82
CA PRO A 254 3.77 -25.93 7.23
C PRO A 254 4.62 -26.00 5.95
N SER A 255 5.47 -27.02 5.82
CA SER A 255 6.30 -27.22 4.61
C SER A 255 5.46 -27.53 3.37
N VAL A 256 4.36 -28.29 3.52
CA VAL A 256 3.44 -28.60 2.42
C VAL A 256 2.71 -27.33 1.96
N TRP A 257 2.23 -26.52 2.91
CA TRP A 257 1.62 -25.22 2.62
C TRP A 257 2.58 -24.30 1.86
N ARG A 258 3.81 -24.19 2.34
CA ARG A 258 4.84 -23.36 1.70
C ARG A 258 5.16 -23.84 0.30
N TYR A 259 5.30 -25.16 0.12
CA TYR A 259 5.54 -25.74 -1.19
C TYR A 259 4.44 -25.39 -2.17
N TYR A 260 3.17 -25.62 -1.80
CA TYR A 260 2.03 -25.32 -2.65
C TYR A 260 1.95 -23.82 -3.01
N LEU A 261 2.03 -22.95 -2.01
CA LEU A 261 1.95 -21.50 -2.22
C LEU A 261 3.09 -20.95 -3.08
N LEU A 262 4.29 -21.52 -2.97
CA LEU A 262 5.42 -21.13 -3.80
C LEU A 262 5.29 -21.69 -5.23
N SER A 263 4.83 -22.91 -5.39
CA SER A 263 4.64 -23.54 -6.72
C SER A 263 3.50 -22.91 -7.52
N THR A 264 2.51 -22.32 -6.85
CA THR A 264 1.36 -21.64 -7.47
C THR A 264 1.41 -20.11 -7.30
N ARG A 265 2.59 -19.58 -6.99
CA ARG A 265 2.77 -18.14 -6.74
C ARG A 265 2.23 -17.31 -7.91
N PRO A 266 1.38 -16.31 -7.65
CA PRO A 266 0.83 -15.43 -8.68
C PRO A 266 1.89 -14.41 -9.13
N GLU A 267 2.64 -14.68 -10.20
CA GLU A 267 3.73 -13.82 -10.69
C GLU A 267 3.31 -12.91 -11.83
N SER A 268 2.54 -13.42 -12.79
CA SER A 268 2.13 -12.68 -13.99
C SER A 268 0.63 -12.42 -14.06
N SER A 269 -0.15 -13.18 -13.32
CA SER A 269 -1.61 -13.05 -13.21
C SER A 269 -2.09 -13.59 -11.86
N ASP A 270 -3.31 -13.26 -11.49
CA ASP A 270 -3.94 -13.82 -10.30
C ASP A 270 -3.96 -15.34 -10.38
N SER A 271 -3.70 -16.01 -9.27
CA SER A 271 -3.80 -17.46 -9.12
C SER A 271 -4.90 -17.84 -8.14
N GLN A 272 -5.26 -19.13 -8.11
CA GLN A 272 -6.31 -19.66 -7.26
C GLN A 272 -5.73 -20.65 -6.25
N PHE A 273 -6.14 -20.51 -4.99
CA PHE A 273 -6.06 -21.62 -4.05
C PHE A 273 -7.30 -22.50 -4.24
N VAL A 274 -7.09 -23.77 -4.57
CA VAL A 274 -8.15 -24.76 -4.75
C VAL A 274 -7.80 -26.00 -3.94
N TRP A 275 -8.69 -26.44 -3.05
CA TRP A 275 -8.44 -27.59 -2.18
C TRP A 275 -8.12 -28.87 -2.95
N HIS A 276 -8.86 -29.13 -4.03
CA HIS A 276 -8.61 -30.29 -4.86
C HIS A 276 -7.19 -30.28 -5.45
N ASP A 277 -6.72 -29.13 -5.95
CA ASP A 277 -5.35 -28.98 -6.49
C ASP A 277 -4.30 -29.11 -5.38
N PHE A 278 -4.54 -28.53 -4.20
CA PHE A 278 -3.66 -28.66 -3.04
C PHE A 278 -3.43 -30.12 -2.65
N VAL A 279 -4.51 -30.91 -2.53
CA VAL A 279 -4.44 -32.34 -2.19
C VAL A 279 -3.77 -33.13 -3.32
N THR A 280 -4.12 -32.86 -4.58
CA THR A 280 -3.55 -33.55 -5.74
C THR A 280 -2.03 -33.32 -5.82
N ARG A 281 -1.55 -32.09 -5.68
CA ARG A 281 -0.11 -31.78 -5.71
C ARG A 281 0.64 -32.36 -4.52
N ASN A 282 0.06 -32.31 -3.32
CA ASN A 282 0.65 -32.98 -2.17
C ASN A 282 0.85 -34.48 -2.43
N ASN A 283 -0.13 -35.15 -2.98
CA ASN A 283 -0.09 -36.60 -3.21
C ASN A 283 0.81 -36.98 -4.40
N SER A 284 0.78 -36.20 -5.49
CA SER A 284 1.55 -36.50 -6.71
C SER A 284 2.98 -35.98 -6.65
N GLU A 285 3.19 -34.76 -6.20
CA GLU A 285 4.50 -34.11 -6.26
C GLU A 285 5.33 -34.40 -5.00
N LEU A 286 4.77 -34.26 -3.81
CA LEU A 286 5.50 -34.49 -2.58
C LEU A 286 5.50 -35.97 -2.17
N LEU A 287 4.35 -36.62 -2.09
CA LEU A 287 4.29 -37.99 -1.63
C LEU A 287 4.84 -38.97 -2.69
N LYS A 288 4.33 -38.90 -3.91
CA LYS A 288 4.71 -39.87 -4.96
C LYS A 288 6.08 -39.55 -5.56
N ASN A 289 6.34 -38.33 -6.02
CA ASN A 289 7.60 -38.04 -6.71
C ASN A 289 8.75 -37.88 -5.71
N LEU A 290 8.66 -36.91 -4.79
CA LEU A 290 9.73 -36.67 -3.82
C LEU A 290 9.88 -37.84 -2.84
N GLY A 291 8.79 -38.39 -2.31
CA GLY A 291 8.83 -39.51 -1.37
C GLY A 291 9.36 -40.81 -1.95
N ASN A 292 9.21 -41.03 -3.28
CA ASN A 292 9.83 -42.19 -3.94
C ASN A 292 11.30 -41.94 -4.36
N PHE A 293 11.71 -40.68 -4.38
CA PHE A 293 13.10 -40.32 -4.68
C PHE A 293 14.01 -40.43 -3.45
N VAL A 294 13.49 -40.19 -2.26
CA VAL A 294 14.21 -40.27 -0.97
C VAL A 294 14.13 -41.69 -0.39
#